data_26c12763a53527a33501580473ae614a
#
_entry.id   26c12763a53527a33501580473ae614a
#
_cell.length_a   1.000
_cell.length_b   1.000
_cell.length_c   1.000
_cell.angle_alpha   90.00
_cell.angle_beta   90.00
_cell.angle_gamma   90.00
#
_symmetry.space_group_name_H-M   'P 1'
#
loop_
_entity.id
_entity.type
_entity.pdbx_description
1 polymer ?
#
loop_
_entity_poly.entity_id
_entity_poly.type
_entity_poly.pdbx_seq_one_letter_code
_entity_poly.pdbx_strand_id
1 'polypeptide(L)'
;KNYKHTVLYYGPMEVKDMAKVVDKYHALPKKFRAEPESRPYKMELTPANEVVIAPYKAKNIYMYQYHNEGKKWTPEHEAMINMFNGYFGGGMNTVVFQELRESRGLAYSAWASYLTPYRPADSEFFLTSIISQNDKMTDCIATFNSIMNNVPQSEKAFEIAKQAEMKRIEASRTTKLNIIYSYLNAKKLGYDYSLQQKVYNVLPKITLQDLVKFVNENIANKPFRYIILGDESDIDMKSLEKIGPVKKLSTEEIFGY
;
A
#
# COMPACT_ATOMS: atom_id res chain seq x y z
N LYS A 1 -2.90 25.94 -20.11
CA LYS A 1 -2.63 27.37 -19.85
C LYS A 1 -3.81 28.14 -19.21
N ASN A 2 -5.04 27.64 -19.28
CA ASN A 2 -6.23 28.37 -18.83
C ASN A 2 -6.57 28.18 -17.34
N TYR A 3 -5.93 27.26 -16.67
CA TYR A 3 -6.16 26.98 -15.25
C TYR A 3 -5.03 27.54 -14.39
N LYS A 4 -5.28 27.77 -13.10
CA LYS A 4 -4.25 28.10 -12.13
C LYS A 4 -3.22 26.96 -12.07
N HIS A 5 -1.95 27.30 -12.09
CA HIS A 5 -0.87 26.35 -12.02
C HIS A 5 0.30 26.89 -11.21
N THR A 6 1.13 25.98 -10.75
CA THR A 6 2.33 26.31 -9.96
C THR A 6 3.56 25.91 -10.77
N VAL A 7 4.51 26.81 -10.90
CA VAL A 7 5.81 26.52 -11.48
C VAL A 7 6.76 26.10 -10.36
N LEU A 8 7.38 24.94 -10.56
CA LEU A 8 8.37 24.39 -9.63
C LEU A 8 9.70 24.30 -10.37
N TYR A 9 10.73 24.84 -9.77
CA TYR A 9 12.05 24.85 -10.32
C TYR A 9 13.08 24.32 -9.33
N TYR A 10 13.93 23.44 -9.82
CA TYR A 10 15.14 23.00 -9.14
C TYR A 10 16.30 23.04 -10.14
N GLY A 11 17.26 23.91 -9.91
CA GLY A 11 18.38 24.10 -10.83
C GLY A 11 19.36 25.19 -10.35
N PRO A 12 20.40 25.50 -11.13
CA PRO A 12 21.47 26.41 -10.71
C PRO A 12 21.11 27.91 -10.83
N MET A 13 19.98 28.24 -11.47
CA MET A 13 19.56 29.63 -11.66
C MET A 13 18.99 30.20 -10.36
N GLU A 14 19.31 31.44 -10.06
CA GLU A 14 18.71 32.16 -8.94
C GLU A 14 17.18 32.35 -9.15
N VAL A 15 16.42 32.29 -8.06
CA VAL A 15 14.96 32.39 -8.09
C VAL A 15 14.49 33.65 -8.82
N LYS A 16 15.13 34.81 -8.59
CA LYS A 16 14.81 36.08 -9.23
C LYS A 16 14.98 36.04 -10.75
N ASP A 17 16.00 35.32 -11.23
CA ASP A 17 16.26 35.23 -12.66
C ASP A 17 15.37 34.21 -13.33
N MET A 18 15.04 33.12 -12.65
CA MET A 18 14.02 32.18 -13.08
C MET A 18 12.64 32.85 -13.16
N ALA A 19 12.28 33.69 -12.20
CA ALA A 19 11.03 34.46 -12.25
C ALA A 19 10.95 35.34 -13.50
N LYS A 20 12.02 36.05 -13.87
CA LYS A 20 12.07 36.83 -15.11
C LYS A 20 11.87 35.96 -16.36
N VAL A 21 12.45 34.76 -16.38
CA VAL A 21 12.26 33.82 -17.49
C VAL A 21 10.80 33.37 -17.58
N VAL A 22 10.19 33.02 -16.43
CA VAL A 22 8.77 32.65 -16.37
C VAL A 22 7.89 33.81 -16.86
N ASP A 23 8.10 35.02 -16.34
CA ASP A 23 7.32 36.19 -16.74
C ASP A 23 7.44 36.48 -18.23
N LYS A 24 8.63 36.30 -18.82
CA LYS A 24 8.87 36.55 -20.25
C LYS A 24 8.21 35.51 -21.17
N TYR A 25 8.25 34.23 -20.77
CA TYR A 25 7.88 33.14 -21.69
C TYR A 25 6.60 32.41 -21.33
N HIS A 26 6.07 32.67 -20.14
CA HIS A 26 4.88 32.00 -19.61
C HIS A 26 3.69 32.95 -19.51
N ALA A 27 3.14 33.29 -20.70
CA ALA A 27 1.99 34.17 -20.77
C ALA A 27 0.77 33.57 -20.04
N LEU A 28 0.24 34.33 -19.09
CA LEU A 28 -0.94 33.98 -18.31
C LEU A 28 -2.20 34.61 -18.91
N PRO A 29 -3.37 33.94 -18.83
CA PRO A 29 -4.63 34.52 -19.23
C PRO A 29 -5.04 35.62 -18.24
N LYS A 30 -5.77 36.64 -18.73
CA LYS A 30 -6.34 37.69 -17.86
C LYS A 30 -7.27 37.14 -16.78
N LYS A 31 -7.92 36.00 -17.06
CA LYS A 31 -8.81 35.32 -16.13
C LYS A 31 -8.60 33.81 -16.26
N PHE A 32 -8.32 33.14 -15.14
CA PHE A 32 -8.26 31.68 -15.08
C PHE A 32 -9.66 31.08 -15.12
N ARG A 33 -9.78 29.92 -15.78
CA ARG A 33 -10.98 29.08 -15.67
C ARG A 33 -11.06 28.50 -14.25
N ALA A 34 -12.29 28.29 -13.77
CA ALA A 34 -12.50 27.50 -12.57
C ALA A 34 -11.99 26.06 -12.79
N GLU A 35 -11.36 25.51 -11.77
CA GLU A 35 -10.97 24.11 -11.80
C GLU A 35 -12.23 23.23 -11.90
N PRO A 36 -12.18 22.14 -12.71
CA PRO A 36 -13.27 21.18 -12.72
C PRO A 36 -13.48 20.61 -11.34
N GLU A 37 -14.73 20.34 -11.00
CA GLU A 37 -15.07 19.70 -9.73
C GLU A 37 -14.41 18.32 -9.66
N SER A 38 -13.64 18.10 -8.61
CA SER A 38 -13.02 16.81 -8.34
C SER A 38 -14.07 15.83 -7.86
N ARG A 39 -14.12 14.63 -8.46
CA ARG A 39 -14.93 13.50 -8.00
C ARG A 39 -14.02 12.42 -7.39
N PRO A 40 -13.48 12.64 -6.19
CA PRO A 40 -12.64 11.66 -5.55
C PRO A 40 -13.50 10.42 -5.20
N TYR A 41 -12.98 9.23 -5.50
CA TYR A 41 -13.57 8.01 -4.93
C TYR A 41 -13.37 8.03 -3.40
N LYS A 42 -14.31 7.43 -2.69
CA LYS A 42 -14.16 7.17 -1.25
C LYS A 42 -13.49 5.81 -1.06
N MET A 43 -12.54 5.75 -0.14
CA MET A 43 -12.05 4.46 0.33
C MET A 43 -13.14 3.79 1.16
N GLU A 44 -13.43 2.54 0.85
CA GLU A 44 -14.44 1.80 1.59
C GLU A 44 -13.85 1.22 2.88
N LEU A 45 -14.66 1.18 3.91
CA LEU A 45 -14.33 0.51 5.17
C LEU A 45 -14.61 -0.98 5.08
N THR A 46 -13.99 -1.75 5.96
CA THR A 46 -14.17 -3.20 6.04
C THR A 46 -14.76 -3.58 7.41
N PRO A 47 -16.08 -3.36 7.62
CA PRO A 47 -16.72 -3.60 8.91
C PRO A 47 -16.95 -5.11 9.20
N ALA A 48 -16.97 -5.95 8.18
CA ALA A 48 -17.17 -7.39 8.26
C ALA A 48 -16.43 -8.10 7.12
N ASN A 49 -16.26 -9.41 7.25
CA ASN A 49 -15.76 -10.23 6.15
C ASN A 49 -16.75 -10.25 5.00
N GLU A 50 -16.25 -10.09 3.79
CA GLU A 50 -17.01 -10.29 2.56
C GLU A 50 -16.10 -10.85 1.46
N VAL A 51 -16.70 -11.53 0.51
CA VAL A 51 -16.00 -12.06 -0.66
C VAL A 51 -16.59 -11.44 -1.92
N VAL A 52 -15.73 -10.89 -2.76
CA VAL A 52 -16.11 -10.31 -4.05
C VAL A 52 -15.40 -11.10 -5.14
N ILE A 53 -16.16 -11.66 -6.08
CA ILE A 53 -15.62 -12.47 -7.18
C ILE A 53 -15.87 -11.78 -8.50
N ALA A 54 -14.80 -11.60 -9.28
CA ALA A 54 -14.86 -11.17 -10.67
C ALA A 54 -14.50 -12.35 -11.60
N PRO A 55 -15.24 -12.59 -12.68
CA PRO A 55 -15.00 -13.70 -13.59
C PRO A 55 -13.71 -13.49 -14.36
N TYR A 56 -12.83 -14.49 -14.34
CA TYR A 56 -11.58 -14.48 -15.11
C TYR A 56 -11.15 -15.91 -15.47
N LYS A 57 -11.16 -16.23 -16.76
CA LYS A 57 -10.75 -17.55 -17.25
C LYS A 57 -9.23 -17.68 -17.25
N ALA A 58 -8.68 -18.20 -16.18
CA ALA A 58 -7.26 -18.50 -16.07
C ALA A 58 -7.02 -19.71 -15.17
N LYS A 59 -5.88 -20.37 -15.35
CA LYS A 59 -5.46 -21.51 -14.48
C LYS A 59 -5.04 -21.08 -13.08
N ASN A 60 -4.75 -19.80 -12.90
CA ASN A 60 -4.40 -19.21 -11.61
C ASN A 60 -5.51 -18.29 -11.16
N ILE A 61 -5.70 -18.24 -9.86
CA ILE A 61 -6.47 -17.19 -9.21
C ILE A 61 -5.56 -16.01 -8.84
N TYR A 62 -6.15 -14.83 -8.86
CA TYR A 62 -5.57 -13.60 -8.32
C TYR A 62 -6.45 -13.17 -7.16
N MET A 63 -5.90 -13.09 -5.98
CA MET A 63 -6.64 -12.74 -4.78
C MET A 63 -5.98 -11.58 -4.05
N TYR A 64 -6.81 -10.65 -3.58
CA TYR A 64 -6.44 -9.61 -2.63
C TYR A 64 -7.25 -9.77 -1.35
N GLN A 65 -6.63 -9.47 -0.22
CA GLN A 65 -7.33 -9.26 1.05
C GLN A 65 -7.13 -7.79 1.43
N TYR A 66 -8.22 -7.08 1.57
CA TYR A 66 -8.22 -5.65 1.90
C TYR A 66 -8.85 -5.43 3.26
N HIS A 67 -8.21 -4.59 4.08
CA HIS A 67 -8.73 -4.16 5.37
C HIS A 67 -8.52 -2.67 5.57
N ASN A 68 -9.57 -1.96 5.99
CA ASN A 68 -9.57 -0.53 6.25
C ASN A 68 -10.55 -0.19 7.38
N GLU A 69 -10.05 0.39 8.46
CA GLU A 69 -10.85 0.88 9.61
C GLU A 69 -11.08 2.40 9.57
N GLY A 70 -10.63 3.10 8.55
CA GLY A 70 -10.71 4.56 8.47
C GLY A 70 -9.66 5.29 9.30
N LYS A 71 -8.61 4.60 9.74
CA LYS A 71 -7.54 5.16 10.54
C LYS A 71 -6.75 6.18 9.74
N LYS A 72 -6.64 7.40 10.26
CA LYS A 72 -5.86 8.45 9.61
C LYS A 72 -4.37 8.19 9.79
N TRP A 73 -3.65 8.29 8.69
CA TRP A 73 -2.21 8.25 8.71
C TRP A 73 -1.62 9.49 9.39
N THR A 74 -0.54 9.28 10.11
CA THR A 74 0.33 10.35 10.61
C THR A 74 1.79 10.01 10.32
N PRO A 75 2.67 11.03 10.20
CA PRO A 75 4.09 10.80 9.96
C PRO A 75 4.79 9.96 11.04
N GLU A 76 4.20 9.85 12.23
CA GLU A 76 4.68 9.02 13.35
C GLU A 76 4.54 7.53 13.05
N HIS A 77 3.53 7.14 12.29
CA HIS A 77 3.28 5.74 11.91
C HIS A 77 4.26 5.22 10.84
N GLU A 78 4.87 6.12 10.06
CA GLU A 78 5.65 5.74 8.87
C GLU A 78 6.81 4.79 9.17
N ALA A 79 7.52 4.98 10.27
CA ALA A 79 8.64 4.12 10.64
C ALA A 79 8.19 2.70 10.97
N MET A 80 7.06 2.55 11.67
CA MET A 80 6.49 1.24 11.98
C MET A 80 5.93 0.57 10.73
N ILE A 81 5.26 1.32 9.86
CA ILE A 81 4.75 0.82 8.58
C ILE A 81 5.90 0.30 7.71
N ASN A 82 7.00 1.05 7.60
CA ASN A 82 8.17 0.62 6.84
C ASN A 82 8.80 -0.65 7.47
N MET A 83 8.92 -0.69 8.80
CA MET A 83 9.45 -1.87 9.50
C MET A 83 8.56 -3.09 9.29
N PHE A 84 7.24 -2.95 9.42
CA PHE A 84 6.28 -4.02 9.14
C PHE A 84 6.39 -4.53 7.70
N ASN A 85 6.38 -3.63 6.73
CA ASN A 85 6.50 -4.00 5.32
C ASN A 85 7.84 -4.70 5.00
N GLY A 86 8.92 -4.26 5.62
CA GLY A 86 10.25 -4.86 5.48
C GLY A 86 10.39 -6.25 6.12
N TYR A 87 9.70 -6.50 7.24
CA TYR A 87 9.72 -7.78 7.93
C TYR A 87 8.68 -8.77 7.42
N PHE A 88 7.43 -8.32 7.30
CA PHE A 88 6.29 -9.18 6.99
C PHE A 88 6.00 -9.27 5.49
N GLY A 89 6.17 -8.20 4.75
CA GLY A 89 5.60 -7.84 3.46
C GLY A 89 5.92 -8.73 2.26
N GLY A 90 6.71 -8.26 1.30
CA GLY A 90 6.79 -8.88 -0.03
C GLY A 90 8.19 -9.17 -0.58
N GLY A 91 9.24 -8.91 0.18
CA GLY A 91 10.61 -9.27 -0.22
C GLY A 91 10.91 -10.76 -0.01
N MET A 92 11.95 -11.29 -0.66
CA MET A 92 12.32 -12.71 -0.58
C MET A 92 12.61 -13.21 0.85
N ASN A 93 13.01 -12.33 1.75
CA ASN A 93 13.33 -12.67 3.14
C ASN A 93 12.19 -12.37 4.12
N THR A 94 11.00 -11.97 3.63
CA THR A 94 9.86 -11.62 4.47
C THR A 94 9.05 -12.84 4.86
N VAL A 95 8.28 -12.71 5.96
CA VAL A 95 7.42 -13.78 6.48
C VAL A 95 6.47 -14.33 5.41
N VAL A 96 5.78 -13.44 4.66
CA VAL A 96 4.82 -13.85 3.64
C VAL A 96 5.48 -14.69 2.54
N PHE A 97 6.63 -14.28 2.06
CA PHE A 97 7.32 -15.01 1.00
C PHE A 97 7.81 -16.37 1.49
N GLN A 98 8.42 -16.40 2.67
CA GLN A 98 8.96 -17.62 3.26
C GLN A 98 7.86 -18.65 3.57
N GLU A 99 6.74 -18.22 4.13
CA GLU A 99 5.65 -19.13 4.54
C GLU A 99 4.81 -19.62 3.36
N LEU A 100 4.46 -18.75 2.41
CA LEU A 100 3.55 -19.12 1.32
C LEU A 100 4.28 -19.70 0.10
N ARG A 101 5.44 -19.19 -0.23
CA ARG A 101 6.16 -19.62 -1.43
C ARG A 101 7.22 -20.64 -1.13
N GLU A 102 8.19 -20.34 -0.26
CA GLU A 102 9.36 -21.21 -0.06
C GLU A 102 9.03 -22.45 0.75
N SER A 103 8.36 -22.31 1.90
CA SER A 103 8.12 -23.44 2.80
C SER A 103 7.01 -24.35 2.32
N ARG A 104 5.95 -23.81 1.72
CA ARG A 104 4.73 -24.55 1.40
C ARG A 104 4.44 -24.69 -0.09
N GLY A 105 5.08 -23.90 -0.94
CA GLY A 105 4.85 -23.92 -2.38
C GLY A 105 3.39 -23.63 -2.78
N LEU A 106 2.68 -22.82 -1.97
CA LEU A 106 1.26 -22.54 -2.17
C LEU A 106 1.01 -21.45 -3.20
N ALA A 107 1.90 -20.48 -3.31
CA ALA A 107 1.71 -19.34 -4.17
C ALA A 107 2.90 -19.11 -5.11
N TYR A 108 2.62 -18.76 -6.36
CA TYR A 108 3.63 -18.26 -7.29
C TYR A 108 4.16 -16.90 -6.86
N SER A 109 3.27 -16.02 -6.43
CA SER A 109 3.57 -14.70 -5.88
C SER A 109 2.68 -14.44 -4.68
N ALA A 110 3.26 -13.94 -3.60
CA ALA A 110 2.53 -13.49 -2.41
C ALA A 110 3.24 -12.29 -1.80
N TRP A 111 2.45 -11.30 -1.42
CA TRP A 111 2.94 -10.14 -0.69
C TRP A 111 1.85 -9.54 0.21
N ALA A 112 2.27 -8.79 1.20
CA ALA A 112 1.42 -8.00 2.06
C ALA A 112 2.02 -6.60 2.24
N SER A 113 1.20 -5.60 2.39
CA SER A 113 1.67 -4.25 2.67
C SER A 113 0.66 -3.47 3.49
N TYR A 114 1.11 -2.80 4.51
CA TYR A 114 0.37 -1.73 5.15
C TYR A 114 0.66 -0.44 4.41
N LEU A 115 -0.36 0.22 3.91
CA LEU A 115 -0.25 1.28 2.92
C LEU A 115 -0.66 2.62 3.51
N THR A 116 0.11 3.63 3.17
CA THR A 116 -0.16 5.03 3.53
C THR A 116 -1.05 5.70 2.49
N PRO A 117 -1.88 6.67 2.88
CA PRO A 117 -2.81 7.31 1.97
C PRO A 117 -2.09 8.19 0.95
N TYR A 118 -2.64 8.21 -0.26
CA TYR A 118 -2.21 9.16 -1.29
C TYR A 118 -2.78 10.58 -1.07
N ARG A 119 -3.92 10.71 -0.42
CA ARG A 119 -4.59 11.98 -0.12
C ARG A 119 -4.77 12.14 1.38
N PRO A 120 -4.69 13.39 1.93
CA PRO A 120 -4.87 13.62 3.38
C PRO A 120 -6.23 13.18 3.93
N ALA A 121 -7.26 13.15 3.08
CA ALA A 121 -8.60 12.72 3.47
C ALA A 121 -8.77 11.20 3.51
N ASP A 122 -7.85 10.45 2.90
CA ASP A 122 -7.88 8.99 2.86
C ASP A 122 -7.30 8.41 4.16
N SER A 123 -7.61 7.15 4.41
CA SER A 123 -7.08 6.37 5.52
C SER A 123 -5.89 5.51 5.10
N GLU A 124 -5.07 5.12 6.05
CA GLU A 124 -4.16 3.99 5.89
C GLU A 124 -4.97 2.70 5.78
N PHE A 125 -4.42 1.68 5.13
CA PHE A 125 -5.09 0.40 4.92
C PHE A 125 -4.10 -0.74 4.74
N PHE A 126 -4.56 -1.95 4.98
CA PHE A 126 -3.78 -3.16 4.76
C PHE A 126 -4.25 -3.88 3.51
N LEU A 127 -3.30 -4.36 2.71
CA LEU A 127 -3.57 -5.09 1.48
C LEU A 127 -2.62 -6.27 1.34
N THR A 128 -3.16 -7.43 0.96
CA THR A 128 -2.38 -8.58 0.53
C THR A 128 -2.65 -8.90 -0.93
N SER A 129 -1.74 -9.60 -1.57
CA SER A 129 -1.94 -10.16 -2.90
C SER A 129 -1.38 -11.56 -2.97
N ILE A 130 -2.13 -12.44 -3.61
CA ILE A 130 -1.75 -13.83 -3.84
C ILE A 130 -2.04 -14.18 -5.30
N ILE A 131 -1.09 -14.84 -5.94
CA ILE A 131 -1.28 -15.51 -7.23
C ILE A 131 -0.98 -16.99 -6.98
N SER A 132 -1.99 -17.83 -7.12
CA SER A 132 -1.92 -19.27 -6.82
C SER A 132 -2.70 -20.10 -7.82
N GLN A 133 -2.49 -21.41 -7.80
CA GLN A 133 -3.34 -22.37 -8.50
C GLN A 133 -4.73 -22.41 -7.83
N ASN A 134 -5.76 -22.72 -8.62
CA ASN A 134 -7.15 -22.70 -8.16
C ASN A 134 -7.38 -23.66 -6.98
N ASP A 135 -6.80 -24.85 -7.03
CA ASP A 135 -6.91 -25.89 -6.00
C ASP A 135 -6.20 -25.55 -4.68
N LYS A 136 -5.29 -24.57 -4.68
CA LYS A 136 -4.54 -24.14 -3.49
C LYS A 136 -5.09 -22.87 -2.82
N MET A 137 -6.16 -22.28 -3.36
CA MET A 137 -6.71 -21.02 -2.86
C MET A 137 -7.06 -21.08 -1.37
N THR A 138 -7.77 -22.12 -0.95
CA THR A 138 -8.20 -22.31 0.44
C THR A 138 -7.02 -22.40 1.39
N ASP A 139 -6.00 -23.15 1.03
CA ASP A 139 -4.77 -23.29 1.83
C ASP A 139 -3.99 -21.97 1.89
N CYS A 140 -3.96 -21.21 0.79
CA CYS A 140 -3.38 -19.87 0.78
C CYS A 140 -4.09 -18.94 1.77
N ILE A 141 -5.42 -18.91 1.74
CA ILE A 141 -6.22 -18.08 2.66
C ILE A 141 -5.97 -18.50 4.12
N ALA A 142 -6.04 -19.79 4.41
CA ALA A 142 -5.83 -20.32 5.75
C ALA A 142 -4.41 -20.00 6.27
N THR A 143 -3.40 -20.17 5.44
CA THR A 143 -2.00 -19.88 5.79
C THR A 143 -1.80 -18.37 6.01
N PHE A 144 -2.33 -17.53 5.13
CA PHE A 144 -2.22 -16.08 5.29
C PHE A 144 -2.89 -15.61 6.58
N ASN A 145 -4.12 -16.05 6.82
CA ASN A 145 -4.84 -15.70 8.05
C ASN A 145 -4.09 -16.19 9.30
N SER A 146 -3.48 -17.38 9.24
CA SER A 146 -2.68 -17.91 10.34
C SER A 146 -1.47 -17.03 10.66
N ILE A 147 -0.68 -16.62 9.66
CA ILE A 147 0.51 -15.78 9.89
C ILE A 147 0.17 -14.33 10.21
N MET A 148 -0.99 -13.83 9.80
CA MET A 148 -1.47 -12.50 10.20
C MET A 148 -1.96 -12.49 11.66
N ASN A 149 -2.63 -13.55 12.09
CA ASN A 149 -3.13 -13.66 13.45
C ASN A 149 -2.05 -14.05 14.46
N ASN A 150 -1.01 -14.76 14.00
CA ASN A 150 0.12 -15.20 14.82
C ASN A 150 1.41 -14.95 14.05
N VAL A 151 1.89 -13.70 14.09
CA VAL A 151 3.11 -13.33 13.38
C VAL A 151 4.29 -14.17 13.84
N PRO A 152 4.97 -14.89 12.94
CA PRO A 152 6.21 -15.57 13.28
C PRO A 152 7.23 -14.60 13.87
N GLN A 153 7.78 -14.94 15.03
CA GLN A 153 8.69 -14.08 15.76
C GLN A 153 10.11 -14.62 15.65
N SER A 154 10.99 -13.88 14.97
CA SER A 154 12.41 -14.19 14.86
C SER A 154 13.21 -12.90 15.02
N GLU A 155 13.85 -12.72 16.18
CA GLU A 155 14.71 -11.55 16.42
C GLU A 155 15.79 -11.40 15.35
N LYS A 156 16.40 -12.52 14.93
CA LYS A 156 17.41 -12.49 13.86
C LYS A 156 16.85 -11.96 12.53
N ALA A 157 15.69 -12.46 12.11
CA ALA A 157 15.06 -12.01 10.86
C ALA A 157 14.60 -10.55 10.97
N PHE A 158 14.09 -10.15 12.14
CA PHE A 158 13.68 -8.78 12.41
C PHE A 158 14.87 -7.80 12.33
N GLU A 159 16.00 -8.12 12.96
CA GLU A 159 17.19 -7.28 12.89
C GLU A 159 17.77 -7.20 11.47
N ILE A 160 17.74 -8.31 10.71
CA ILE A 160 18.14 -8.29 9.29
C ILE A 160 17.22 -7.35 8.48
N ALA A 161 15.91 -7.42 8.67
CA ALA A 161 14.95 -6.56 7.99
C ALA A 161 15.16 -5.08 8.36
N LYS A 162 15.39 -4.78 9.65
CA LYS A 162 15.68 -3.44 10.15
C LYS A 162 16.95 -2.85 9.50
N GLN A 163 18.02 -3.64 9.47
CA GLN A 163 19.28 -3.22 8.84
C GLN A 163 19.14 -3.02 7.33
N ALA A 164 18.37 -3.89 6.67
CA ALA A 164 18.09 -3.75 5.25
C ALA A 164 17.32 -2.45 4.95
N GLU A 165 16.33 -2.11 5.79
CA GLU A 165 15.55 -0.89 5.62
C GLU A 165 16.40 0.38 5.88
N MET A 166 17.24 0.37 6.90
CA MET A 166 18.19 1.45 7.15
C MET A 166 19.14 1.66 5.97
N LYS A 167 19.73 0.58 5.46
CA LYS A 167 20.62 0.63 4.28
C LYS A 167 19.89 1.11 3.02
N ARG A 168 18.62 0.73 2.85
CA ARG A 168 17.78 1.21 1.74
C ARG A 168 17.63 2.74 1.79
N ILE A 169 17.41 3.30 2.98
CA ILE A 169 17.33 4.75 3.18
C ILE A 169 18.69 5.41 2.92
N GLU A 170 19.77 4.87 3.47
CA GLU A 170 21.15 5.39 3.29
C GLU A 170 21.56 5.39 1.81
N ALA A 171 21.22 4.34 1.08
CA ALA A 171 21.52 4.21 -0.35
C ALA A 171 20.62 5.05 -1.25
N SER A 172 19.48 5.53 -0.73
CA SER A 172 18.52 6.31 -1.51
C SER A 172 19.14 7.65 -1.93
N ARG A 173 19.04 7.96 -3.22
CA ARG A 173 19.49 9.24 -3.75
C ARG A 173 18.28 10.03 -4.24
N THR A 174 18.12 11.22 -3.66
CA THR A 174 17.08 12.13 -4.12
C THR A 174 17.55 12.82 -5.39
N THR A 175 17.05 12.41 -6.54
CA THR A 175 17.33 13.06 -7.83
C THR A 175 16.56 14.38 -7.96
N LYS A 176 16.93 15.20 -8.93
CA LYS A 176 16.35 16.54 -9.15
C LYS A 176 14.81 16.56 -9.16
N LEU A 177 14.18 15.67 -9.91
CA LEU A 177 12.71 15.58 -9.96
C LEU A 177 12.12 15.05 -8.64
N ASN A 178 12.80 14.11 -8.00
CA ASN A 178 12.33 13.56 -6.72
C ASN A 178 12.35 14.59 -5.60
N ILE A 179 13.24 15.58 -5.63
CA ILE A 179 13.21 16.71 -4.68
C ILE A 179 11.89 17.46 -4.81
N ILE A 180 11.48 17.79 -6.04
CA ILE A 180 10.23 18.49 -6.33
C ILE A 180 9.03 17.66 -5.87
N TYR A 181 8.97 16.38 -6.25
CA TYR A 181 7.86 15.50 -5.86
C TYR A 181 7.81 15.25 -4.37
N SER A 182 8.94 15.07 -3.69
CA SER A 182 9.00 14.92 -2.23
C SER A 182 8.47 16.17 -1.52
N TYR A 183 8.86 17.36 -1.99
CA TYR A 183 8.34 18.62 -1.48
C TYR A 183 6.82 18.76 -1.66
N LEU A 184 6.32 18.46 -2.87
CA LEU A 184 4.88 18.52 -3.14
C LEU A 184 4.09 17.53 -2.28
N ASN A 185 4.63 16.32 -2.11
CA ASN A 185 3.99 15.29 -1.28
C ASN A 185 3.99 15.69 0.20
N ALA A 186 5.12 16.21 0.70
CA ALA A 186 5.20 16.72 2.06
C ALA A 186 4.16 17.82 2.31
N LYS A 187 4.10 18.82 1.42
CA LYS A 187 3.07 19.88 1.50
C LYS A 187 1.66 19.33 1.46
N LYS A 188 1.39 18.36 0.58
CA LYS A 188 0.08 17.74 0.44
C LYS A 188 -0.34 17.00 1.71
N LEU A 189 0.59 16.31 2.35
CA LEU A 189 0.36 15.51 3.56
C LEU A 189 0.55 16.32 4.86
N GLY A 190 0.91 17.61 4.77
CA GLY A 190 0.92 18.53 5.89
C GLY A 190 2.18 18.49 6.77
N TYR A 191 3.33 18.08 6.23
CA TYR A 191 4.61 18.15 6.93
C TYR A 191 5.67 18.93 6.12
N ASP A 192 6.71 19.43 6.78
CA ASP A 192 7.74 20.34 6.23
C ASP A 192 9.18 19.87 6.46
N TYR A 193 9.36 18.59 6.77
CA TYR A 193 10.64 17.95 7.06
C TYR A 193 10.86 16.70 6.20
N SER A 194 12.07 16.15 6.23
CA SER A 194 12.38 14.88 5.58
C SER A 194 11.78 13.71 6.34
N LEU A 195 10.72 13.11 5.78
CA LEU A 195 10.08 11.93 6.38
C LEU A 195 11.04 10.75 6.44
N GLN A 196 11.88 10.56 5.41
CA GLN A 196 12.90 9.51 5.40
C GLN A 196 13.91 9.67 6.54
N GLN A 197 14.35 10.90 6.82
CA GLN A 197 15.24 11.15 7.96
C GLN A 197 14.56 10.83 9.29
N LYS A 198 13.29 11.20 9.45
CA LYS A 198 12.51 10.85 10.64
C LYS A 198 12.41 9.34 10.80
N VAL A 199 12.07 8.62 9.74
CA VAL A 199 12.01 7.15 9.72
C VAL A 199 13.37 6.56 10.12
N TYR A 200 14.46 7.01 9.49
CA TYR A 200 15.82 6.54 9.80
C TYR A 200 16.20 6.69 11.27
N ASN A 201 15.85 7.81 11.89
CA ASN A 201 16.13 8.09 13.30
C ASN A 201 15.26 7.26 14.29
N VAL A 202 14.12 6.78 13.84
CA VAL A 202 13.16 6.01 14.67
C VAL A 202 13.41 4.50 14.52
N LEU A 203 13.73 4.00 13.33
CA LEU A 203 13.92 2.58 13.04
C LEU A 203 14.79 1.82 14.05
N PRO A 204 15.96 2.34 14.50
CA PRO A 204 16.81 1.64 15.47
C PRO A 204 16.14 1.36 16.82
N LYS A 205 15.10 2.13 17.16
CA LYS A 205 14.38 2.05 18.44
C LYS A 205 13.21 1.09 18.41
N ILE A 206 12.75 0.69 17.21
CA ILE A 206 11.64 -0.24 17.05
C ILE A 206 12.10 -1.64 17.43
N THR A 207 11.33 -2.31 18.26
CA THR A 207 11.54 -3.69 18.69
C THR A 207 10.61 -4.65 17.95
N LEU A 208 10.93 -5.95 17.99
CA LEU A 208 10.02 -6.99 17.49
C LEU A 208 8.67 -6.96 18.23
N GLN A 209 8.68 -6.66 19.52
CA GLN A 209 7.46 -6.56 20.32
C GLN A 209 6.57 -5.38 19.88
N ASP A 210 7.16 -4.24 19.48
CA ASP A 210 6.41 -3.12 18.92
C ASP A 210 5.74 -3.52 17.59
N LEU A 211 6.43 -4.30 16.76
CA LEU A 211 5.87 -4.83 15.52
C LEU A 211 4.73 -5.80 15.78
N VAL A 212 4.88 -6.74 16.73
CA VAL A 212 3.81 -7.67 17.11
C VAL A 212 2.60 -6.91 17.65
N LYS A 213 2.82 -5.89 18.46
CA LYS A 213 1.75 -5.00 18.94
C LYS A 213 1.04 -4.30 17.79
N PHE A 214 1.79 -3.74 16.86
CA PHE A 214 1.23 -3.10 15.65
C PHE A 214 0.33 -4.05 14.86
N VAL A 215 0.77 -5.30 14.64
CA VAL A 215 -0.03 -6.31 13.93
C VAL A 215 -1.30 -6.65 14.71
N ASN A 216 -1.21 -6.85 16.00
CA ASN A 216 -2.38 -7.17 16.85
C ASN A 216 -3.42 -6.05 16.86
N GLU A 217 -2.98 -4.80 16.81
CA GLU A 217 -3.87 -3.64 16.81
C GLU A 217 -4.51 -3.37 15.45
N ASN A 218 -3.81 -3.64 14.35
CA ASN A 218 -4.21 -3.16 13.04
C ASN A 218 -4.55 -4.25 12.00
N ILE A 219 -4.18 -5.53 12.26
CA ILE A 219 -4.27 -6.59 11.24
C ILE A 219 -4.87 -7.88 11.81
N ALA A 220 -4.36 -8.36 12.93
CA ALA A 220 -4.76 -9.66 13.51
C ALA A 220 -6.23 -9.67 13.90
N ASN A 221 -6.92 -10.73 13.50
CA ASN A 221 -8.35 -10.95 13.77
C ASN A 221 -9.29 -9.84 13.23
N LYS A 222 -8.80 -9.05 12.28
CA LYS A 222 -9.62 -8.04 11.62
C LYS A 222 -10.46 -8.66 10.50
N PRO A 223 -11.59 -8.05 10.14
CA PRO A 223 -12.36 -8.47 8.97
C PRO A 223 -11.63 -8.06 7.67
N PHE A 224 -11.79 -8.89 6.64
CA PHE A 224 -11.21 -8.63 5.31
C PHE A 224 -12.27 -8.67 4.22
N ARG A 225 -12.09 -7.82 3.21
CA ARG A 225 -12.70 -7.98 1.91
C ARG A 225 -11.76 -8.82 1.05
N TYR A 226 -12.21 -10.01 0.69
CA TYR A 226 -11.51 -10.91 -0.22
C TYR A 226 -11.96 -10.61 -1.64
N ILE A 227 -11.04 -10.18 -2.49
CA ILE A 227 -11.31 -9.83 -3.89
C ILE A 227 -10.61 -10.88 -4.74
N ILE A 228 -11.40 -11.67 -5.47
CA ILE A 228 -10.93 -12.85 -6.19
C ILE A 228 -11.24 -12.71 -7.67
N LEU A 229 -10.22 -12.87 -8.50
CA LEU A 229 -10.36 -13.03 -9.95
C LEU A 229 -10.01 -14.47 -10.29
N GLY A 230 -10.96 -15.20 -10.89
CA GLY A 230 -10.78 -16.60 -11.24
C GLY A 230 -11.95 -17.17 -12.02
N ASP A 231 -11.80 -18.40 -12.46
CA ASP A 231 -12.89 -19.15 -13.09
C ASP A 231 -13.76 -19.79 -12.01
N GLU A 232 -15.03 -19.45 -11.98
CA GLU A 232 -15.96 -19.97 -10.96
C GLU A 232 -16.08 -21.50 -10.97
N SER A 233 -15.85 -22.13 -12.13
CA SER A 233 -15.87 -23.60 -12.23
C SER A 233 -14.73 -24.27 -11.45
N ASP A 234 -13.66 -23.54 -11.18
CA ASP A 234 -12.44 -24.02 -10.54
C ASP A 234 -12.30 -23.50 -9.09
N ILE A 235 -13.19 -22.65 -8.62
CA ILE A 235 -13.15 -22.04 -7.29
C ILE A 235 -14.00 -22.85 -6.29
N ASP A 236 -13.42 -23.14 -5.11
CA ASP A 236 -14.19 -23.73 -4.01
C ASP A 236 -15.12 -22.69 -3.35
N MET A 237 -16.29 -22.50 -3.96
CA MET A 237 -17.32 -21.56 -3.51
C MET A 237 -17.77 -21.84 -2.08
N LYS A 238 -17.89 -23.12 -1.68
CA LYS A 238 -18.36 -23.51 -0.33
C LYS A 238 -17.40 -23.06 0.76
N SER A 239 -16.11 -23.07 0.48
CA SER A 239 -15.09 -22.56 1.41
C SER A 239 -15.14 -21.05 1.51
N LEU A 240 -15.40 -20.34 0.42
CA LEU A 240 -15.57 -18.89 0.43
C LEU A 240 -16.84 -18.43 1.16
N GLU A 241 -17.94 -19.12 1.02
CA GLU A 241 -19.21 -18.83 1.72
C GLU A 241 -19.06 -18.94 3.26
N LYS A 242 -18.11 -19.75 3.76
CA LYS A 242 -17.78 -19.81 5.20
C LYS A 242 -17.03 -18.59 5.71
N ILE A 243 -16.36 -17.86 4.84
CA ILE A 243 -15.62 -16.63 5.21
C ILE A 243 -16.60 -15.48 5.41
N GLY A 244 -17.59 -15.33 4.54
CA GLY A 244 -18.56 -14.26 4.58
C GLY A 244 -19.47 -14.25 3.35
N PRO A 245 -20.38 -13.28 3.25
CA PRO A 245 -21.24 -13.12 2.08
C PRO A 245 -20.42 -13.03 0.80
N VAL A 246 -20.86 -13.75 -0.25
CA VAL A 246 -20.19 -13.76 -1.56
C VAL A 246 -20.99 -12.90 -2.54
N LYS A 247 -20.32 -11.87 -3.07
CA LYS A 247 -20.84 -11.03 -4.15
C LYS A 247 -20.10 -11.35 -5.44
N LYS A 248 -20.83 -11.67 -6.50
CA LYS A 248 -20.29 -11.80 -7.85
C LYS A 248 -20.42 -10.48 -8.58
N LEU A 249 -19.37 -10.03 -9.24
CA LEU A 249 -19.39 -8.85 -10.08
C LEU A 249 -19.45 -9.24 -11.55
N SER A 250 -20.30 -8.57 -12.32
CA SER A 250 -20.26 -8.66 -13.77
C SER A 250 -19.17 -7.75 -14.35
N THR A 251 -18.83 -7.97 -15.61
CA THR A 251 -17.90 -7.10 -16.34
C THR A 251 -18.44 -5.67 -16.42
N GLU A 252 -19.76 -5.52 -16.59
CA GLU A 252 -20.45 -4.23 -16.64
C GLU A 252 -20.38 -3.50 -15.29
N GLU A 253 -20.53 -4.21 -14.17
CA GLU A 253 -20.37 -3.60 -12.83
C GLU A 253 -18.95 -3.12 -12.58
N ILE A 254 -17.94 -3.84 -13.10
CA ILE A 254 -16.53 -3.49 -12.91
C ILE A 254 -16.13 -2.29 -13.77
N PHE A 255 -16.51 -2.28 -15.04
CA PHE A 255 -16.05 -1.31 -16.01
C PHE A 255 -17.06 -0.20 -16.33
N GLY A 256 -18.31 -0.35 -15.93
CA GLY A 256 -19.38 0.65 -16.14
C GLY A 256 -19.91 0.74 -17.58
N TYR A 257 -19.68 -0.31 -18.38
CA TYR A 257 -20.20 -0.43 -19.77
C TYR A 257 -20.41 -1.88 -20.17
#